data_f9ce2aa10d23e29af345f627e65dcbdf
#
_entry.id   f9ce2aa10d23e29af345f627e65dcbdf
#
_cell.length_a   1.000
_cell.length_b   1.000
_cell.length_c   1.000
_cell.angle_alpha   90.00
_cell.angle_beta   90.00
_cell.angle_gamma   90.00
#
_symmetry.space_group_name_H-M   'P 1'
#
loop_
_entity.id
_entity.type
_entity.pdbx_description
1 polymer ?
#
loop_
_entity_poly.entity_id
_entity_poly.type
_entity_poly.pdbx_seq_one_letter_code
_entity_poly.pdbx_strand_id
1 'polypeptide(L)'
;MSQGKRLRSEERRAAIVEAVIPVFAKNGFHGTTTKDLAEAAGVSEALLYRHFPSKESLYEEIQIKSCALPELDPLFDQFKIIPPSTEKLVFMIHLLMHRIVIEQDLSLPRLMASSLLDDGQFATLFLENFRAQFLNLFLESMEAAKKTGDLADIPIDDSLRLWLCHHVAASLLFVRLPGKSAVDYGVPRDKLVIQAVRFCLRGMGFRDEAIDRHYDPETIGELVDEENE
;
A
#
# COMPACT_ATOMS: atom_id res chain seq x y z
N MET A 1 -9.86 10.50 37.47
CA MET A 1 -8.96 11.52 36.86
C MET A 1 -7.82 10.93 36.00
N SER A 2 -7.50 9.63 36.11
CA SER A 2 -6.39 8.98 35.37
C SER A 2 -6.67 8.73 33.89
N GLN A 3 -7.88 8.32 33.52
CA GLN A 3 -8.25 7.89 32.17
C GLN A 3 -8.18 9.01 31.12
N GLY A 4 -8.69 10.20 31.43
CA GLY A 4 -8.66 11.32 30.50
C GLY A 4 -7.25 11.89 30.25
N LYS A 5 -6.32 11.71 31.20
CA LYS A 5 -4.92 12.11 31.04
C LYS A 5 -4.14 11.10 30.17
N ARG A 6 -4.51 9.82 30.27
CA ARG A 6 -3.91 8.73 29.45
C ARG A 6 -4.36 8.84 28.00
N LEU A 7 -5.64 9.03 27.71
CA LEU A 7 -6.18 9.24 26.37
C LEU A 7 -5.52 10.44 25.69
N ARG A 8 -5.41 11.58 26.35
CA ARG A 8 -4.70 12.75 25.81
C ARG A 8 -3.22 12.48 25.53
N SER A 9 -2.58 11.59 26.27
CA SER A 9 -1.18 11.19 26.02
C SER A 9 -1.05 10.32 24.77
N GLU A 10 -1.97 9.36 24.60
CA GLU A 10 -2.00 8.47 23.43
C GLU A 10 -2.38 9.24 22.16
N GLU A 11 -3.39 10.12 22.22
CA GLU A 11 -3.76 11.01 21.12
C GLU A 11 -2.58 11.88 20.69
N ARG A 12 -1.84 12.43 21.64
CA ARG A 12 -0.66 13.25 21.35
C ARG A 12 0.47 12.42 20.76
N ARG A 13 0.68 11.20 21.24
CA ARG A 13 1.65 10.26 20.70
C ARG A 13 1.33 9.96 19.23
N ALA A 14 0.07 9.65 18.93
CA ALA A 14 -0.40 9.42 17.57
C ALA A 14 -0.21 10.66 16.66
N ALA A 15 -0.56 11.85 17.15
CA ALA A 15 -0.38 13.11 16.42
C ALA A 15 1.10 13.42 16.13
N ILE A 16 2.01 13.12 17.05
CA ILE A 16 3.46 13.25 16.81
C ILE A 16 3.89 12.32 15.68
N VAL A 17 3.49 11.03 15.72
CA VAL A 17 3.83 10.04 14.69
C VAL A 17 3.38 10.52 13.30
N GLU A 18 2.13 10.96 13.17
CA GLU A 18 1.62 11.50 11.90
C GLU A 18 2.43 12.69 11.38
N ALA A 19 2.72 13.66 12.25
CA ALA A 19 3.39 14.88 11.88
C ALA A 19 4.84 14.66 11.40
N VAL A 20 5.51 13.60 11.85
CA VAL A 20 6.93 13.36 11.54
C VAL A 20 7.15 12.44 10.34
N ILE A 21 6.14 11.71 9.88
CA ILE A 21 6.24 10.85 8.68
C ILE A 21 6.77 11.63 7.46
N PRO A 22 6.22 12.82 7.10
CA PRO A 22 6.72 13.60 5.96
C PRO A 22 8.18 14.04 6.11
N VAL A 23 8.65 14.27 7.34
CA VAL A 23 10.04 14.66 7.62
C VAL A 23 10.99 13.50 7.32
N PHE A 24 10.71 12.32 7.84
CA PHE A 24 11.47 11.13 7.53
C PHE A 24 11.39 10.75 6.05
N ALA A 25 10.23 10.89 5.44
CA ALA A 25 10.02 10.64 4.01
C ALA A 25 10.86 11.56 3.12
N LYS A 26 11.10 12.80 3.56
CA LYS A 26 11.89 13.79 2.82
C LYS A 26 13.39 13.64 3.03
N ASN A 27 13.81 13.45 4.29
CA ASN A 27 15.21 13.57 4.69
C ASN A 27 15.87 12.20 4.91
N GLY A 28 15.11 11.09 4.91
CA GLY A 28 15.54 9.79 5.35
C GLY A 28 15.76 9.72 6.86
N PHE A 29 16.04 8.52 7.37
CA PHE A 29 16.30 8.33 8.80
C PHE A 29 17.54 9.12 9.24
N HIS A 30 18.67 8.95 8.57
CA HIS A 30 19.94 9.56 8.96
C HIS A 30 19.98 11.07 8.76
N GLY A 31 19.28 11.61 7.76
CA GLY A 31 19.21 13.04 7.47
C GLY A 31 18.23 13.83 8.36
N THR A 32 17.43 13.15 9.19
CA THR A 32 16.43 13.77 10.07
C THR A 32 17.02 14.03 11.46
N THR A 33 16.90 15.26 11.96
CA THR A 33 17.31 15.63 13.33
C THR A 33 16.11 15.63 14.29
N THR A 34 16.36 15.47 15.59
CA THR A 34 15.31 15.59 16.64
C THR A 34 14.66 16.98 16.66
N LYS A 35 15.41 18.00 16.30
CA LYS A 35 14.87 19.35 16.17
C LYS A 35 13.83 19.44 15.05
N ASP A 36 14.11 18.87 13.88
CA ASP A 36 13.18 18.83 12.75
C ASP A 36 11.89 18.11 13.13
N LEU A 37 12.01 17.00 13.88
CA LEU A 37 10.87 16.21 14.35
C LEU A 37 10.02 16.98 15.37
N ALA A 38 10.65 17.64 16.33
CA ALA A 38 9.97 18.44 17.33
C ALA A 38 9.24 19.63 16.69
N GLU A 39 9.88 20.30 15.73
CA GLU A 39 9.30 21.41 14.97
C GLU A 39 8.08 20.96 14.15
N ALA A 40 8.20 19.85 13.42
CA ALA A 40 7.10 19.30 12.63
C ALA A 40 5.90 18.89 13.50
N ALA A 41 6.16 18.31 14.67
CA ALA A 41 5.12 17.90 15.63
C ALA A 41 4.55 19.08 16.46
N GLY A 42 5.11 20.29 16.33
CA GLY A 42 4.71 21.46 17.13
C GLY A 42 4.94 21.29 18.63
N VAL A 43 5.99 20.57 19.02
CA VAL A 43 6.33 20.26 20.41
C VAL A 43 7.78 20.65 20.73
N SER A 44 8.13 20.74 22.02
CA SER A 44 9.54 20.85 22.41
C SER A 44 10.25 19.51 22.28
N GLU A 45 11.58 19.52 22.04
CA GLU A 45 12.38 18.28 22.03
C GLU A 45 12.25 17.51 23.35
N ALA A 46 12.18 18.21 24.49
CA ALA A 46 11.95 17.58 25.79
C ALA A 46 10.59 16.85 25.87
N LEU A 47 9.56 17.39 25.22
CA LEU A 47 8.25 16.74 25.14
C LEU A 47 8.28 15.56 24.16
N LEU A 48 8.97 15.69 23.05
CA LEU A 48 9.20 14.60 22.10
C LEU A 48 9.87 13.41 22.79
N TYR A 49 10.98 13.65 23.49
CA TYR A 49 11.73 12.60 24.23
C TYR A 49 10.94 11.99 25.38
N ARG A 50 9.97 12.69 25.94
CA ARG A 50 9.07 12.11 26.95
C ARG A 50 8.11 11.06 26.33
N HIS A 51 7.76 11.19 25.06
CA HIS A 51 6.91 10.24 24.35
C HIS A 51 7.72 9.15 23.64
N PHE A 52 8.89 9.51 23.13
CA PHE A 52 9.77 8.63 22.35
C PHE A 52 11.21 8.81 22.84
N PRO A 53 11.75 7.82 23.57
CA PRO A 53 13.08 7.95 24.21
C PRO A 53 14.22 8.21 23.24
N SER A 54 14.06 7.85 21.97
CA SER A 54 15.05 8.07 20.90
C SER A 54 14.39 8.30 19.56
N LYS A 55 15.15 8.72 18.55
CA LYS A 55 14.71 8.84 17.17
C LYS A 55 14.34 7.47 16.58
N GLU A 56 15.11 6.46 16.96
CA GLU A 56 14.87 5.06 16.59
C GLU A 56 13.50 4.59 17.09
N SER A 57 13.16 4.83 18.36
CA SER A 57 11.87 4.43 18.94
C SER A 57 10.68 5.14 18.29
N LEU A 58 10.86 6.37 17.82
CA LEU A 58 9.85 7.08 17.04
C LEU A 58 9.71 6.49 15.64
N TYR A 59 10.82 6.14 15.01
CA TYR A 59 10.84 5.52 13.68
C TYR A 59 10.24 4.11 13.72
N GLU A 60 10.54 3.31 14.75
CA GLU A 60 9.90 2.01 15.00
C GLU A 60 8.38 2.14 15.16
N GLU A 61 7.91 3.16 15.86
CA GLU A 61 6.47 3.41 16.00
C GLU A 61 5.80 3.76 14.65
N ILE A 62 6.49 4.54 13.81
CA ILE A 62 6.02 4.80 12.44
C ILE A 62 5.96 3.49 11.66
N GLN A 63 6.98 2.64 11.76
CA GLN A 63 7.01 1.33 11.10
C GLN A 63 5.82 0.48 11.54
N ILE A 64 5.64 0.32 12.86
CA ILE A 64 4.53 -0.46 13.41
C ILE A 64 3.18 0.10 12.93
N LYS A 65 2.97 1.40 13.01
CA LYS A 65 1.71 2.03 12.61
C LYS A 65 1.47 1.91 11.10
N SER A 66 2.47 2.18 10.30
CA SER A 66 2.36 2.11 8.83
C SER A 66 2.26 0.67 8.32
N CYS A 67 2.84 -0.29 9.05
CA CYS A 67 2.80 -1.71 8.70
C CYS A 67 1.63 -2.45 9.33
N ALA A 68 1.03 -1.91 10.37
CA ALA A 68 -0.16 -2.51 10.98
C ALA A 68 -1.36 -2.54 10.02
N LEU A 69 -1.25 -1.94 8.82
CA LEU A 69 -2.28 -1.94 7.77
C LEU A 69 -3.72 -2.15 8.32
N PRO A 70 -4.04 -1.68 9.56
CA PRO A 70 -5.31 -2.02 10.19
C PRO A 70 -6.48 -1.39 9.47
N GLU A 71 -6.20 -0.52 8.55
CA GLU A 71 -7.21 0.34 7.95
C GLU A 71 -7.00 0.45 6.43
N LEU A 72 -6.27 -0.51 5.85
CA LEU A 72 -6.03 -0.50 4.41
C LEU A 72 -7.29 -0.63 3.61
N ASP A 73 -8.41 -0.60 4.18
CA ASP A 73 -9.63 -0.62 3.42
C ASP A 73 -10.65 -1.60 3.99
N PRO A 74 -11.82 -1.15 4.38
CA PRO A 74 -12.96 -2.03 4.60
C PRO A 74 -13.15 -3.06 3.49
N LEU A 75 -12.81 -2.72 2.23
CA LEU A 75 -12.83 -3.64 1.09
C LEU A 75 -11.91 -4.85 1.28
N PHE A 76 -10.75 -4.71 1.93
CA PHE A 76 -9.89 -5.87 2.18
C PHE A 76 -10.45 -6.83 3.22
N ASP A 77 -11.19 -6.34 4.20
CA ASP A 77 -11.91 -7.21 5.13
C ASP A 77 -13.06 -7.96 4.43
N GLN A 78 -13.70 -7.34 3.44
CA GLN A 78 -14.68 -8.02 2.59
C GLN A 78 -14.07 -9.18 1.80
N PHE A 79 -12.82 -9.07 1.32
CA PHE A 79 -12.15 -10.19 0.66
C PHE A 79 -12.02 -11.43 1.53
N LYS A 80 -11.98 -11.31 2.85
CA LYS A 80 -11.92 -12.46 3.77
C LYS A 80 -13.22 -13.25 3.80
N ILE A 81 -14.36 -12.59 3.55
CA ILE A 81 -15.68 -13.21 3.60
C ILE A 81 -16.23 -13.60 2.22
N ILE A 82 -15.76 -12.98 1.14
CA ILE A 82 -16.14 -13.34 -0.23
C ILE A 82 -15.48 -14.68 -0.60
N PRO A 83 -16.25 -15.67 -1.10
CA PRO A 83 -15.67 -16.94 -1.56
C PRO A 83 -14.62 -16.74 -2.65
N PRO A 84 -13.57 -17.60 -2.71
CA PRO A 84 -12.58 -17.58 -3.78
C PRO A 84 -13.24 -17.76 -5.16
N SER A 85 -12.98 -16.86 -6.09
CA SER A 85 -13.50 -16.89 -7.46
C SER A 85 -12.62 -16.08 -8.41
N THR A 86 -12.89 -16.20 -9.72
CA THR A 86 -12.24 -15.39 -10.76
C THR A 86 -12.55 -13.91 -10.57
N GLU A 87 -13.79 -13.56 -10.27
CA GLU A 87 -14.22 -12.18 -10.03
C GLU A 87 -13.50 -11.56 -8.85
N LYS A 88 -13.41 -12.30 -7.73
CA LYS A 88 -12.65 -11.86 -6.56
C LYS A 88 -11.19 -11.59 -6.89
N LEU A 89 -10.56 -12.49 -7.65
CA LEU A 89 -9.16 -12.33 -8.07
C LEU A 89 -8.98 -11.08 -8.92
N VAL A 90 -9.83 -10.85 -9.90
CA VAL A 90 -9.82 -9.68 -10.78
C VAL A 90 -10.00 -8.39 -9.98
N PHE A 91 -10.96 -8.39 -9.05
CA PHE A 91 -11.21 -7.25 -8.17
C PHE A 91 -10.00 -6.96 -7.25
N MET A 92 -9.38 -7.99 -6.66
CA MET A 92 -8.17 -7.83 -5.85
C MET A 92 -7.03 -7.17 -6.64
N ILE A 93 -6.81 -7.56 -7.89
CA ILE A 93 -5.76 -6.96 -8.75
C ILE A 93 -6.12 -5.52 -9.11
N HIS A 94 -7.40 -5.24 -9.43
CA HIS A 94 -7.83 -3.87 -9.70
C HIS A 94 -7.63 -2.97 -8.48
N LEU A 95 -8.11 -3.40 -7.32
CA LEU A 95 -7.99 -2.61 -6.08
C LEU A 95 -6.54 -2.36 -5.70
N LEU A 96 -5.67 -3.38 -5.76
CA LEU A 96 -4.23 -3.22 -5.52
C LEU A 96 -3.63 -2.17 -6.47
N MET A 97 -3.91 -2.26 -7.76
CA MET A 97 -3.42 -1.32 -8.76
C MET A 97 -3.95 0.09 -8.52
N HIS A 98 -5.26 0.21 -8.29
CA HIS A 98 -5.94 1.48 -8.06
C HIS A 98 -5.35 2.19 -6.83
N ARG A 99 -5.31 1.52 -5.67
CA ARG A 99 -4.80 2.10 -4.42
C ARG A 99 -3.37 2.60 -4.56
N ILE A 100 -2.50 1.85 -5.17
CA ILE A 100 -1.09 2.24 -5.34
C ILE A 100 -0.94 3.37 -6.37
N VAL A 101 -1.61 3.29 -7.53
CA VAL A 101 -1.40 4.24 -8.64
C VAL A 101 -2.11 5.57 -8.39
N ILE A 102 -3.29 5.56 -7.73
CA ILE A 102 -4.08 6.78 -7.45
C ILE A 102 -3.58 7.52 -6.22
N GLU A 103 -2.82 6.86 -5.32
CA GLU A 103 -2.32 7.46 -4.08
C GLU A 103 -1.82 8.91 -4.26
N GLN A 104 -2.33 9.79 -3.41
CA GLN A 104 -1.98 11.22 -3.43
C GLN A 104 -0.90 11.57 -2.41
N ASP A 105 -0.95 10.95 -1.22
CA ASP A 105 0.10 11.13 -0.22
C ASP A 105 1.30 10.24 -0.52
N LEU A 106 2.37 10.87 -0.98
CA LEU A 106 3.61 10.19 -1.33
C LEU A 106 4.58 10.05 -0.15
N SER A 107 4.16 10.36 1.08
CA SER A 107 5.03 10.28 2.27
C SER A 107 5.43 8.84 2.56
N LEU A 108 4.47 7.92 2.64
CA LEU A 108 4.74 6.50 2.86
C LEU A 108 5.51 5.85 1.69
N PRO A 109 5.15 6.07 0.42
CA PRO A 109 5.96 5.62 -0.72
C PRO A 109 7.40 6.14 -0.73
N ARG A 110 7.64 7.40 -0.31
CA ARG A 110 9.00 7.94 -0.18
C ARG A 110 9.77 7.27 0.95
N LEU A 111 9.12 7.05 2.09
CA LEU A 111 9.72 6.35 3.22
C LEU A 111 10.10 4.92 2.82
N MET A 112 9.25 4.23 2.07
CA MET A 112 9.52 2.92 1.49
C MET A 112 10.75 2.94 0.58
N ALA A 113 10.77 3.88 -0.39
CA ALA A 113 11.90 4.03 -1.31
C ALA A 113 13.20 4.38 -0.56
N SER A 114 13.15 5.26 0.43
CA SER A 114 14.30 5.60 1.27
C SER A 114 14.82 4.39 2.03
N SER A 115 13.93 3.57 2.61
CA SER A 115 14.31 2.34 3.29
C SER A 115 14.99 1.34 2.36
N LEU A 116 14.47 1.17 1.14
CA LEU A 116 15.09 0.28 0.14
C LEU A 116 16.50 0.72 -0.29
N LEU A 117 16.82 2.02 -0.15
CA LEU A 117 18.13 2.58 -0.46
C LEU A 117 19.08 2.59 0.74
N ASP A 118 18.60 2.28 1.95
CA ASP A 118 19.34 2.27 3.20
C ASP A 118 19.44 0.82 3.73
N ASP A 119 18.81 0.51 4.85
CA ASP A 119 18.89 -0.81 5.52
C ASP A 119 17.77 -1.80 5.14
N GLY A 120 16.75 -1.33 4.47
CA GLY A 120 15.61 -2.12 4.02
C GLY A 120 14.63 -2.55 5.13
N GLN A 121 14.86 -2.20 6.40
CA GLN A 121 14.06 -2.72 7.51
C GLN A 121 12.58 -2.37 7.39
N PHE A 122 12.26 -1.09 7.15
CA PHE A 122 10.88 -0.65 6.98
C PHE A 122 10.22 -1.33 5.77
N ALA A 123 10.90 -1.36 4.63
CA ALA A 123 10.37 -1.98 3.41
C ALA A 123 10.11 -3.48 3.62
N THR A 124 11.03 -4.19 4.28
CA THR A 124 10.87 -5.62 4.61
C THR A 124 9.63 -5.85 5.46
N LEU A 125 9.48 -5.12 6.56
CA LEU A 125 8.36 -5.26 7.48
C LEU A 125 7.02 -4.97 6.77
N PHE A 126 6.96 -3.92 5.96
CA PHE A 126 5.77 -3.55 5.19
C PHE A 126 5.38 -4.66 4.19
N LEU A 127 6.33 -5.14 3.40
CA LEU A 127 6.09 -6.17 2.39
C LEU A 127 5.77 -7.54 3.00
N GLU A 128 6.34 -7.88 4.16
CA GLU A 128 5.97 -9.09 4.91
C GLU A 128 4.53 -9.02 5.42
N ASN A 129 4.09 -7.88 5.94
CA ASN A 129 2.70 -7.68 6.34
C ASN A 129 1.73 -7.73 5.15
N PHE A 130 2.08 -7.10 4.03
CA PHE A 130 1.33 -7.22 2.78
C PHE A 130 1.18 -8.70 2.38
N ARG A 131 2.28 -9.44 2.34
CA ARG A 131 2.28 -10.86 2.02
C ARG A 131 1.39 -11.67 2.96
N ALA A 132 1.51 -11.43 4.26
CA ALA A 132 0.73 -12.17 5.27
C ALA A 132 -0.79 -11.98 5.11
N GLN A 133 -1.22 -10.80 4.67
CA GLN A 133 -2.64 -10.50 4.50
C GLN A 133 -3.20 -10.96 3.15
N PHE A 134 -2.44 -10.82 2.08
CA PHE A 134 -2.96 -10.98 0.71
C PHE A 134 -2.65 -12.30 0.06
N LEU A 135 -1.51 -12.94 0.37
CA LEU A 135 -1.04 -14.09 -0.40
C LEU A 135 -2.03 -15.25 -0.37
N ASN A 136 -2.58 -15.61 0.78
CA ASN A 136 -3.51 -16.76 0.87
C ASN A 136 -4.81 -16.48 0.10
N LEU A 137 -5.40 -15.29 0.26
CA LEU A 137 -6.61 -14.88 -0.45
C LEU A 137 -6.40 -14.92 -1.97
N PHE A 138 -5.23 -14.47 -2.40
CA PHE A 138 -4.83 -14.48 -3.80
C PHE A 138 -4.69 -15.90 -4.33
N LEU A 139 -3.95 -16.78 -3.63
CA LEU A 139 -3.70 -18.16 -4.05
C LEU A 139 -4.99 -19.00 -4.13
N GLU A 140 -5.90 -18.83 -3.16
CA GLU A 140 -7.21 -19.50 -3.19
C GLU A 140 -8.03 -19.05 -4.40
N SER A 141 -8.02 -17.76 -4.74
CA SER A 141 -8.75 -17.23 -5.89
C SER A 141 -8.07 -17.61 -7.22
N MET A 142 -6.74 -17.71 -7.25
CA MET A 142 -5.99 -18.29 -8.40
C MET A 142 -6.40 -19.73 -8.68
N GLU A 143 -6.50 -20.55 -7.64
CA GLU A 143 -6.91 -21.94 -7.76
C GLU A 143 -8.37 -22.06 -8.27
N ALA A 144 -9.26 -21.17 -7.80
CA ALA A 144 -10.63 -21.10 -8.31
C ALA A 144 -10.67 -20.75 -9.80
N ALA A 145 -9.90 -19.73 -10.23
CA ALA A 145 -9.82 -19.31 -11.62
C ALA A 145 -9.18 -20.36 -12.55
N LYS A 146 -8.26 -21.19 -12.03
CA LYS A 146 -7.75 -22.36 -12.77
C LYS A 146 -8.82 -23.42 -12.98
N LYS A 147 -9.64 -23.70 -11.95
CA LYS A 147 -10.71 -24.70 -12.02
C LYS A 147 -11.81 -24.32 -13.00
N THR A 148 -12.11 -23.03 -13.16
CA THR A 148 -13.07 -22.53 -14.16
C THR A 148 -12.50 -22.51 -15.59
N GLY A 149 -11.17 -22.68 -15.74
CA GLY A 149 -10.50 -22.62 -17.04
C GLY A 149 -10.22 -21.20 -17.53
N ASP A 150 -10.40 -20.19 -16.67
CA ASP A 150 -10.16 -18.77 -16.98
C ASP A 150 -8.65 -18.46 -17.11
N LEU A 151 -7.80 -19.28 -16.46
CA LEU A 151 -6.34 -19.16 -16.53
C LEU A 151 -5.74 -20.24 -17.44
N ALA A 152 -4.83 -19.80 -18.30
CA ALA A 152 -3.93 -20.71 -19.01
C ALA A 152 -2.81 -21.20 -18.08
N ASP A 153 -2.32 -22.40 -18.33
CA ASP A 153 -1.10 -22.89 -17.67
C ASP A 153 0.11 -22.15 -18.25
N ILE A 154 0.83 -21.43 -17.39
CA ILE A 154 2.04 -20.69 -17.75
C ILE A 154 3.12 -21.00 -16.71
N PRO A 155 4.42 -21.05 -17.11
CA PRO A 155 5.53 -21.44 -16.23
C PRO A 155 5.96 -20.31 -15.28
N ILE A 156 5.02 -19.75 -14.49
CA ILE A 156 5.25 -18.71 -13.48
C ILE A 156 4.57 -19.15 -12.19
N ASP A 157 5.31 -19.18 -11.09
CA ASP A 157 4.77 -19.49 -9.76
C ASP A 157 3.65 -18.52 -9.37
N ASP A 158 2.57 -19.02 -8.80
CA ASP A 158 1.40 -18.21 -8.46
C ASP A 158 1.74 -17.08 -7.46
N SER A 159 2.57 -17.37 -6.44
CA SER A 159 3.03 -16.34 -5.51
C SER A 159 3.83 -15.22 -6.19
N LEU A 160 4.63 -15.59 -7.21
CA LEU A 160 5.39 -14.60 -7.98
C LEU A 160 4.47 -13.72 -8.84
N ARG A 161 3.34 -14.22 -9.33
CA ARG A 161 2.36 -13.42 -10.08
C ARG A 161 1.80 -12.26 -9.24
N LEU A 162 1.53 -12.50 -7.95
CA LEU A 162 1.13 -11.42 -7.03
C LEU A 162 2.22 -10.34 -6.93
N TRP A 163 3.47 -10.76 -6.70
CA TRP A 163 4.59 -9.83 -6.59
C TRP A 163 4.84 -9.04 -7.87
N LEU A 164 4.72 -9.65 -9.03
CA LEU A 164 4.87 -8.96 -10.32
C LEU A 164 3.78 -7.90 -10.50
N CYS A 165 2.52 -8.19 -10.17
CA CYS A 165 1.43 -7.20 -10.20
C CYS A 165 1.69 -6.06 -9.22
N HIS A 166 2.10 -6.37 -7.97
CA HIS A 166 2.48 -5.36 -6.99
C HIS A 166 3.64 -4.47 -7.49
N HIS A 167 4.68 -5.06 -8.07
CA HIS A 167 5.84 -4.30 -8.56
C HIS A 167 5.51 -3.44 -9.78
N VAL A 168 4.61 -3.85 -10.65
CA VAL A 168 4.08 -2.98 -11.72
C VAL A 168 3.42 -1.76 -11.11
N ALA A 169 2.50 -1.94 -10.15
CA ALA A 169 1.84 -0.83 -9.45
C ALA A 169 2.84 0.09 -8.73
N ALA A 170 3.77 -0.49 -7.96
CA ALA A 170 4.80 0.24 -7.24
C ALA A 170 5.72 1.04 -8.19
N SER A 171 6.06 0.50 -9.35
CA SER A 171 6.87 1.20 -10.35
C SER A 171 6.14 2.42 -10.93
N LEU A 172 4.83 2.30 -11.20
CA LEU A 172 4.00 3.42 -11.65
C LEU A 172 3.86 4.52 -10.58
N LEU A 173 3.91 4.15 -9.31
CA LEU A 173 3.93 5.09 -8.19
C LEU A 173 5.31 5.75 -8.04
N PHE A 174 6.39 4.98 -8.05
CA PHE A 174 7.74 5.48 -7.74
C PHE A 174 8.24 6.53 -8.72
N VAL A 175 7.85 6.48 -9.99
CA VAL A 175 8.19 7.52 -10.97
C VAL A 175 7.55 8.88 -10.63
N ARG A 176 6.60 8.92 -9.70
CA ARG A 176 5.93 10.13 -9.20
C ARG A 176 6.60 10.73 -7.96
N LEU A 177 7.53 10.02 -7.32
CA LEU A 177 8.20 10.49 -6.09
C LEU A 177 8.95 11.82 -6.27
N PRO A 178 9.59 12.14 -7.42
CA PRO A 178 10.03 13.50 -7.70
C PRO A 178 8.84 14.48 -7.75
N GLY A 179 9.07 15.75 -7.45
CA GLY A 179 8.02 16.78 -7.47
C GLY A 179 7.29 16.90 -8.81
N LYS A 180 7.98 16.57 -9.91
CA LYS A 180 7.42 16.32 -11.25
C LYS A 180 7.61 14.84 -11.57
N SER A 181 6.58 14.18 -12.07
CA SER A 181 6.70 12.78 -12.49
C SER A 181 7.84 12.59 -13.49
N ALA A 182 8.68 11.58 -13.28
CA ALA A 182 9.79 11.25 -14.15
C ALA A 182 9.33 10.67 -15.50
N VAL A 183 8.10 10.14 -15.55
CA VAL A 183 7.50 9.59 -16.77
C VAL A 183 6.14 10.23 -17.01
N ASP A 184 5.90 10.68 -18.24
CA ASP A 184 4.58 11.05 -18.74
C ASP A 184 4.08 9.91 -19.62
N TYR A 185 3.03 9.23 -19.15
CA TYR A 185 2.42 8.11 -19.89
C TYR A 185 1.44 8.56 -20.98
N GLY A 186 1.15 9.86 -21.08
CA GLY A 186 0.22 10.42 -22.08
C GLY A 186 -1.25 10.04 -21.86
N VAL A 187 -1.59 9.46 -20.72
CA VAL A 187 -2.96 9.06 -20.35
C VAL A 187 -3.29 9.47 -18.91
N PRO A 188 -4.56 9.78 -18.60
CA PRO A 188 -5.02 9.98 -17.23
C PRO A 188 -4.78 8.76 -16.34
N ARG A 189 -4.64 8.96 -15.03
CA ARG A 189 -4.28 7.89 -14.08
C ARG A 189 -5.32 6.77 -14.00
N ASP A 190 -6.60 7.11 -14.05
CA ASP A 190 -7.70 6.15 -14.10
C ASP A 190 -7.55 5.20 -15.29
N LYS A 191 -7.30 5.74 -16.47
CA LYS A 191 -7.02 4.96 -17.68
C LYS A 191 -5.72 4.16 -17.60
N LEU A 192 -4.69 4.70 -16.92
CA LEU A 192 -3.45 3.98 -16.66
C LEU A 192 -3.69 2.77 -15.77
N VAL A 193 -4.50 2.90 -14.70
CA VAL A 193 -4.90 1.79 -13.85
C VAL A 193 -5.55 0.69 -14.66
N ILE A 194 -6.57 1.01 -15.47
CA ILE A 194 -7.30 0.03 -16.30
C ILE A 194 -6.35 -0.74 -17.22
N GLN A 195 -5.44 -0.02 -17.89
CA GLN A 195 -4.48 -0.64 -18.82
C GLN A 195 -3.45 -1.51 -18.08
N ALA A 196 -2.96 -1.05 -16.92
CA ALA A 196 -2.03 -1.81 -16.10
C ALA A 196 -2.68 -3.07 -15.51
N VAL A 197 -3.95 -3.00 -15.09
CA VAL A 197 -4.71 -4.18 -14.65
C VAL A 197 -4.84 -5.20 -15.79
N ARG A 198 -5.26 -4.78 -17.00
CA ARG A 198 -5.35 -5.69 -18.17
C ARG A 198 -4.00 -6.32 -18.51
N PHE A 199 -2.91 -5.55 -18.41
CA PHE A 199 -1.55 -6.06 -18.59
C PHE A 199 -1.20 -7.12 -17.55
N CYS A 200 -1.48 -6.85 -16.27
CA CYS A 200 -1.24 -7.79 -15.17
C CYS A 200 -2.09 -9.07 -15.32
N LEU A 201 -3.36 -8.96 -15.62
CA LEU A 201 -4.24 -10.13 -15.81
C LEU A 201 -3.71 -11.04 -16.94
N ARG A 202 -3.31 -10.47 -18.09
CA ARG A 202 -2.67 -11.23 -19.16
C ARG A 202 -1.35 -11.86 -18.71
N GLY A 203 -0.51 -11.10 -18.01
CA GLY A 203 0.75 -11.60 -17.43
C GLY A 203 0.55 -12.71 -16.41
N MET A 204 -0.58 -12.74 -15.73
CA MET A 204 -1.00 -13.81 -14.84
C MET A 204 -1.51 -15.06 -15.56
N GLY A 205 -1.73 -14.99 -16.87
CA GLY A 205 -2.22 -16.10 -17.67
C GLY A 205 -3.73 -16.11 -17.91
N PHE A 206 -4.43 -15.02 -17.59
CA PHE A 206 -5.86 -14.91 -17.95
C PHE A 206 -6.05 -15.00 -19.47
N ARG A 207 -7.07 -15.74 -19.89
CA ARG A 207 -7.54 -15.77 -21.27
C ARG A 207 -8.27 -14.47 -21.58
N ASP A 208 -8.19 -13.97 -22.81
CA ASP A 208 -8.85 -12.71 -23.19
C ASP A 208 -10.38 -12.77 -22.95
N GLU A 209 -11.01 -13.90 -23.24
CA GLU A 209 -12.43 -14.11 -23.01
C GLU A 209 -12.80 -14.07 -21.51
N ALA A 210 -11.90 -14.50 -20.64
CA ALA A 210 -12.10 -14.41 -19.20
C ALA A 210 -11.94 -12.96 -18.70
N ILE A 211 -10.97 -12.22 -19.23
CA ILE A 211 -10.82 -10.79 -18.93
C ILE A 211 -12.05 -10.02 -19.36
N ASP A 212 -12.56 -10.24 -20.57
CA ASP A 212 -13.75 -9.54 -21.08
C ASP A 212 -15.02 -9.90 -20.30
N ARG A 213 -15.10 -11.10 -19.72
CA ARG A 213 -16.23 -11.56 -18.90
C ARG A 213 -16.22 -11.02 -17.48
N HIS A 214 -15.04 -10.96 -16.84
CA HIS A 214 -14.90 -10.73 -15.41
C HIS A 214 -14.33 -9.35 -15.05
N TYR A 215 -13.81 -8.59 -16.03
CA TYR A 215 -13.23 -7.29 -15.79
C TYR A 215 -14.04 -6.17 -16.45
N ASP A 216 -14.95 -5.61 -15.66
CA ASP A 216 -15.66 -4.37 -15.97
C ASP A 216 -15.10 -3.24 -15.09
N PRO A 217 -14.20 -2.38 -15.64
CA PRO A 217 -13.57 -1.34 -14.87
C PRO A 217 -14.52 -0.22 -14.42
N GLU A 218 -15.65 -0.01 -15.10
CA GLU A 218 -16.64 1.02 -14.72
C GLU A 218 -17.36 0.57 -13.45
N THR A 219 -17.92 -0.63 -13.45
CA THR A 219 -18.59 -1.21 -12.28
C THR A 219 -17.65 -1.35 -11.07
N ILE A 220 -16.39 -1.78 -11.31
CA ILE A 220 -15.42 -1.90 -10.20
C ILE A 220 -15.02 -0.51 -9.67
N GLY A 221 -14.87 0.49 -10.55
CA GLY A 221 -14.55 1.86 -10.16
C GLY A 221 -15.63 2.47 -9.26
N GLU A 222 -16.90 2.30 -9.60
CA GLU A 222 -18.02 2.75 -8.77
C GLU A 222 -17.98 2.15 -7.36
N LEU A 223 -17.71 0.84 -7.22
CA LEU A 223 -17.55 0.18 -5.91
C LEU A 223 -16.39 0.73 -5.07
N VAL A 224 -15.31 1.15 -5.72
CA VAL A 224 -14.13 1.73 -5.03
C VAL A 224 -14.39 3.18 -4.61
N ASP A 225 -15.16 3.94 -5.37
CA ASP A 225 -15.43 5.35 -5.10
C ASP A 225 -16.53 5.53 -4.04
N GLU A 226 -17.57 4.69 -4.02
CA GLU A 226 -18.64 4.72 -3.01
C GLU A 226 -18.15 4.52 -1.57
N GLU A 227 -17.03 3.83 -1.36
CA GLU A 227 -16.45 3.64 -0.02
C GLU A 227 -15.51 4.78 0.41
N ASN A 228 -15.16 5.71 -0.47
CA ASN A 228 -14.32 6.86 -0.14
C ASN A 228 -15.14 8.13 0.24
N GLU A 229 -16.48 8.07 0.15
CA GLU A 229 -17.42 9.10 0.59
C GLU A 229 -17.91 8.86 2.03
#